data_b24bd8fefcad2349d476c87836c8c695
#
_entry.id   b24bd8fefcad2349d476c87836c8c695
#
_cell.length_a   1.000
_cell.length_b   1.000
_cell.length_c   1.000
_cell.angle_alpha   90.00
_cell.angle_beta   90.00
_cell.angle_gamma   90.00
#
_symmetry.space_group_name_H-M   'P 1'
#
loop_
_entity.id
_entity.type
_entity.pdbx_description
1 polymer ?
#
loop_
_entity_poly.entity_id
_entity_poly.type
_entity_poly.pdbx_seq_one_letter_code
_entity_poly.pdbx_strand_id
1 'polypeptide(L)'
;SRPPITGIGTIRLSEALIAAGKRNDGTDLLRKAWAQSSFSATDEKQILDTHGDLLRDSDHRARLEFLLARDDIAAAKRQSSRVDGQTQRIADARIRLKSSPAAVNSVLSTLPDPLRADPGLLLEQASALRRRGFDEEAWDAMLRAPADKATLVMPERWWNDRQIMSRSA
;
A
#
# COMPACT_ATOMS: atom_id res chain seq x y z
N SER A 1 26.32 -18.14 -0.39
CA SER A 1 24.90 -18.54 -0.32
C SER A 1 24.07 -17.50 -1.10
N ARG A 2 23.26 -17.94 -2.03
CA ARG A 2 22.34 -17.04 -2.77
C ARG A 2 21.28 -16.49 -1.79
N PRO A 3 20.93 -15.20 -1.85
CA PRO A 3 19.85 -14.65 -1.05
C PRO A 3 18.54 -15.35 -1.41
N PRO A 4 17.61 -15.54 -0.43
CA PRO A 4 16.31 -16.14 -0.69
C PRO A 4 15.50 -15.28 -1.68
N ILE A 5 14.93 -15.91 -2.71
CA ILE A 5 14.19 -15.23 -3.78
C ILE A 5 12.72 -15.00 -3.37
N THR A 6 12.21 -15.76 -2.39
CA THR A 6 10.81 -15.69 -1.93
C THR A 6 10.67 -15.01 -0.57
N GLY A 7 9.51 -14.37 -0.33
CA GLY A 7 9.21 -13.77 0.97
C GLY A 7 9.35 -14.77 2.13
N ILE A 8 8.82 -15.99 1.97
CA ILE A 8 8.94 -17.06 2.99
C ILE A 8 10.39 -17.48 3.20
N GLY A 9 11.19 -17.59 2.13
CA GLY A 9 12.62 -17.89 2.25
C GLY A 9 13.34 -16.79 3.05
N THR A 10 12.97 -15.53 2.87
CA THR A 10 13.53 -14.41 3.64
C THR A 10 13.11 -14.47 5.12
N ILE A 11 11.85 -14.82 5.42
CA ILE A 11 11.39 -15.04 6.81
C ILE A 11 12.22 -16.14 7.49
N ARG A 12 12.40 -17.29 6.85
CA ARG A 12 13.22 -18.39 7.40
C ARG A 12 14.68 -17.99 7.62
N LEU A 13 15.25 -17.18 6.73
CA LEU A 13 16.59 -16.64 6.93
C LEU A 13 16.64 -15.70 8.14
N SER A 14 15.62 -14.86 8.33
CA SER A 14 15.53 -14.00 9.52
C SER A 14 15.47 -14.81 10.81
N GLU A 15 14.68 -15.88 10.84
CA GLU A 15 14.60 -16.82 11.98
C GLU A 15 15.96 -17.45 12.28
N ALA A 16 16.68 -17.92 11.27
CA ALA A 16 18.01 -18.48 11.43
C ALA A 16 19.03 -17.46 11.99
N LEU A 17 18.95 -16.19 11.55
CA LEU A 17 19.78 -15.11 12.08
C LEU A 17 19.47 -14.84 13.56
N ILE A 18 18.20 -14.78 13.93
CA ILE A 18 17.76 -14.60 15.33
C ILE A 18 18.28 -15.75 16.19
N ALA A 19 18.11 -16.99 15.74
CA ALA A 19 18.59 -18.19 16.44
C ALA A 19 20.12 -18.22 16.59
N ALA A 20 20.86 -17.68 15.62
CA ALA A 20 22.31 -17.54 15.66
C ALA A 20 22.80 -16.36 16.52
N GLY A 21 21.92 -15.72 17.29
CA GLY A 21 22.26 -14.57 18.14
C GLY A 21 22.35 -13.22 17.41
N LYS A 22 22.14 -13.17 16.11
CA LYS A 22 22.10 -11.94 15.28
C LYS A 22 20.70 -11.32 15.26
N ARG A 23 20.16 -11.01 16.46
CA ARG A 23 18.76 -10.63 16.66
C ARG A 23 18.38 -9.38 15.86
N ASN A 24 19.24 -8.35 15.87
CA ASN A 24 18.93 -7.10 15.14
C ASN A 24 18.85 -7.32 13.64
N ASP A 25 19.85 -7.97 13.06
CA ASP A 25 19.90 -8.28 11.62
C ASP A 25 18.70 -9.12 11.20
N GLY A 26 18.35 -10.13 11.99
CA GLY A 26 17.22 -11.00 11.75
C GLY A 26 15.89 -10.25 11.84
N THR A 27 15.71 -9.39 12.86
CA THR A 27 14.49 -8.60 13.03
C THR A 27 14.31 -7.58 11.89
N ASP A 28 15.37 -6.91 11.47
CA ASP A 28 15.30 -5.96 10.37
C ASP A 28 14.97 -6.65 9.04
N LEU A 29 15.55 -7.82 8.81
CA LEU A 29 15.23 -8.64 7.64
C LEU A 29 13.77 -9.13 7.64
N LEU A 30 13.25 -9.54 8.79
CA LEU A 30 11.85 -9.96 8.99
C LEU A 30 10.90 -8.79 8.64
N ARG A 31 11.13 -7.60 9.20
CA ARG A 31 10.33 -6.40 8.95
C ARG A 31 10.32 -6.03 7.47
N LYS A 32 11.49 -6.05 6.84
CA LYS A 32 11.62 -5.77 5.40
C LYS A 32 10.87 -6.82 4.56
N ALA A 33 11.00 -8.11 4.88
CA ALA A 33 10.29 -9.17 4.19
C ALA A 33 8.77 -9.03 4.36
N TRP A 34 8.30 -8.74 5.59
CA TRP A 34 6.89 -8.49 5.87
C TRP A 34 6.34 -7.35 5.04
N ALA A 35 7.03 -6.22 5.00
CA ALA A 35 6.58 -5.02 4.30
C ALA A 35 6.58 -5.15 2.77
N GLN A 36 7.47 -5.95 2.19
CA GLN A 36 7.77 -5.93 0.75
C GLN A 36 7.57 -7.27 0.03
N SER A 37 6.88 -8.23 0.65
CA SER A 37 6.63 -9.54 0.00
C SER A 37 5.14 -9.88 0.03
N SER A 38 4.71 -10.68 -0.97
CA SER A 38 3.39 -11.29 -0.98
C SER A 38 3.43 -12.62 -0.24
N PHE A 39 2.40 -12.87 0.58
CA PHE A 39 2.22 -14.10 1.34
C PHE A 39 0.81 -14.63 1.15
N SER A 40 0.63 -15.94 1.26
CA SER A 40 -0.69 -16.53 1.40
C SER A 40 -1.35 -16.12 2.72
N ALA A 41 -2.67 -16.25 2.83
CA ALA A 41 -3.36 -15.96 4.09
C ALA A 41 -2.86 -16.85 5.26
N THR A 42 -2.50 -18.09 4.95
CA THR A 42 -1.93 -19.03 5.92
C THR A 42 -0.55 -18.59 6.40
N ASP A 43 0.33 -18.19 5.46
CA ASP A 43 1.67 -17.70 5.79
C ASP A 43 1.59 -16.40 6.59
N GLU A 44 0.70 -15.47 6.20
CA GLU A 44 0.46 -14.23 6.96
C GLU A 44 0.10 -14.53 8.41
N LYS A 45 -0.85 -15.45 8.60
CA LYS A 45 -1.27 -15.85 9.95
C LYS A 45 -0.12 -16.43 10.73
N GLN A 46 0.65 -17.36 10.15
CA GLN A 46 1.78 -17.98 10.80
C GLN A 46 2.86 -16.96 11.21
N ILE A 47 3.20 -16.02 10.31
CA ILE A 47 4.18 -14.98 10.60
C ILE A 47 3.70 -14.09 11.76
N LEU A 48 2.42 -13.71 11.76
CA LEU A 48 1.84 -12.89 12.83
C LEU A 48 1.77 -13.63 14.16
N ASP A 49 1.39 -14.90 14.17
CA ASP A 49 1.30 -15.71 15.38
C ASP A 49 2.69 -15.94 16.02
N THR A 50 3.75 -16.01 15.18
CA THR A 50 5.10 -16.33 15.65
C THR A 50 5.95 -15.09 15.92
N HIS A 51 5.78 -14.03 15.13
CA HIS A 51 6.67 -12.87 15.09
C HIS A 51 5.96 -11.51 15.13
N GLY A 52 4.65 -11.50 15.40
CA GLY A 52 3.86 -10.27 15.41
C GLY A 52 4.37 -9.22 16.38
N ASP A 53 4.95 -9.65 17.52
CA ASP A 53 5.57 -8.80 18.53
C ASP A 53 6.83 -8.05 18.05
N LEU A 54 7.46 -8.54 16.98
CA LEU A 54 8.62 -7.89 16.35
C LEU A 54 8.22 -6.85 15.30
N LEU A 55 6.97 -6.86 14.84
CA LEU A 55 6.46 -5.94 13.83
C LEU A 55 5.96 -4.64 14.47
N ARG A 56 6.17 -3.52 13.79
CA ARG A 56 5.76 -2.18 14.20
C ARG A 56 4.58 -1.70 13.37
N ASP A 57 3.87 -0.69 13.85
CA ASP A 57 2.80 -0.02 13.07
C ASP A 57 3.30 0.48 11.71
N SER A 58 4.55 0.98 11.65
CA SER A 58 5.18 1.40 10.40
C SER A 58 5.35 0.25 9.40
N ASP A 59 5.63 -0.97 9.87
CA ASP A 59 5.81 -2.14 9.02
C ASP A 59 4.45 -2.61 8.46
N HIS A 60 3.39 -2.50 9.27
CA HIS A 60 2.02 -2.77 8.85
C HIS A 60 1.53 -1.76 7.81
N ARG A 61 1.83 -0.46 7.98
CA ARG A 61 1.51 0.58 6.98
C ARG A 61 2.28 0.36 5.67
N ALA A 62 3.59 0.11 5.76
CA ALA A 62 4.42 -0.16 4.58
C ALA A 62 3.92 -1.37 3.79
N ARG A 63 3.51 -2.45 4.49
CA ARG A 63 2.90 -3.62 3.86
C ARG A 63 1.59 -3.26 3.15
N LEU A 64 0.72 -2.48 3.78
CA LEU A 64 -0.55 -2.07 3.19
C LEU A 64 -0.32 -1.30 1.88
N GLU A 65 0.62 -0.35 1.86
CA GLU A 65 1.01 0.38 0.66
C GLU A 65 1.57 -0.55 -0.44
N PHE A 66 2.43 -1.48 -0.07
CA PHE A 66 2.97 -2.48 -1.00
C PHE A 66 1.85 -3.31 -1.66
N LEU A 67 0.87 -3.78 -0.88
CA LEU A 67 -0.23 -4.59 -1.39
C LEU A 67 -1.18 -3.78 -2.28
N LEU A 68 -1.49 -2.54 -1.90
CA LEU A 68 -2.29 -1.62 -2.71
C LEU A 68 -1.60 -1.26 -4.04
N ALA A 69 -0.28 -1.08 -4.02
CA ALA A 69 0.50 -0.82 -5.22
C ALA A 69 0.49 -1.97 -6.22
N ARG A 70 0.36 -3.20 -5.73
CA ARG A 70 0.32 -4.42 -6.55
C ARG A 70 -1.08 -4.90 -6.91
N ASP A 71 -2.10 -4.14 -6.54
CA ASP A 71 -3.52 -4.51 -6.72
C ASP A 71 -3.92 -5.84 -6.04
N ASP A 72 -3.17 -6.25 -5.00
CA ASP A 72 -3.54 -7.40 -4.18
C ASP A 72 -4.64 -7.02 -3.18
N ILE A 73 -5.84 -6.87 -3.72
CA ILE A 73 -7.00 -6.37 -2.96
C ILE A 73 -7.36 -7.31 -1.79
N ALA A 74 -7.22 -8.61 -1.97
CA ALA A 74 -7.57 -9.58 -0.94
C ALA A 74 -6.62 -9.47 0.28
N ALA A 75 -5.32 -9.39 0.04
CA ALA A 75 -4.33 -9.19 1.09
C ALA A 75 -4.41 -7.78 1.69
N ALA A 76 -4.65 -6.73 0.87
CA ALA A 76 -4.83 -5.36 1.36
C ALA A 76 -6.02 -5.25 2.33
N LYS A 77 -7.15 -5.91 2.04
CA LYS A 77 -8.31 -5.98 2.95
C LYS A 77 -7.97 -6.63 4.29
N ARG A 78 -7.20 -7.72 4.28
CA ARG A 78 -6.74 -8.36 5.53
C ARG A 78 -5.78 -7.46 6.31
N GLN A 79 -4.94 -6.71 5.58
CA GLN A 79 -3.94 -5.83 6.19
C GLN A 79 -4.54 -4.53 6.73
N SER A 80 -5.63 -4.01 6.14
CA SER A 80 -6.25 -2.74 6.56
C SER A 80 -6.74 -2.75 8.01
N SER A 81 -7.11 -3.91 8.55
CA SER A 81 -7.49 -4.04 9.97
C SER A 81 -6.32 -3.97 10.97
N ARG A 82 -5.06 -3.89 10.49
CA ARG A 82 -3.83 -3.90 11.31
C ARG A 82 -3.13 -2.54 11.36
N VAL A 83 -3.77 -1.52 10.85
CA VAL A 83 -3.30 -0.14 10.88
C VAL A 83 -4.25 0.73 11.71
N ASP A 84 -3.83 1.96 12.02
CA ASP A 84 -4.69 2.91 12.73
C ASP A 84 -5.96 3.27 11.94
N GLY A 85 -6.98 3.75 12.66
CA GLY A 85 -8.30 3.97 12.07
C GLY A 85 -8.35 5.00 10.93
N GLN A 86 -7.45 5.98 10.89
CA GLN A 86 -7.39 6.93 9.78
C GLN A 86 -6.79 6.27 8.54
N THR A 87 -5.65 5.59 8.69
CA THR A 87 -5.01 4.80 7.62
C THR A 87 -5.96 3.73 7.10
N GLN A 88 -6.71 3.05 7.97
CA GLN A 88 -7.71 2.06 7.57
C GLN A 88 -8.81 2.68 6.69
N ARG A 89 -9.38 3.82 7.09
CA ARG A 89 -10.43 4.50 6.30
C ARG A 89 -9.93 4.89 4.91
N ILE A 90 -8.70 5.41 4.81
CA ILE A 90 -8.06 5.73 3.53
C ILE A 90 -7.88 4.47 2.69
N ALA A 91 -7.35 3.40 3.28
CA ALA A 91 -7.14 2.13 2.58
C ALA A 91 -8.44 1.52 2.05
N ASP A 92 -9.49 1.50 2.85
CA ASP A 92 -10.80 0.97 2.46
C ASP A 92 -11.42 1.79 1.32
N ALA A 93 -11.26 3.12 1.35
CA ALA A 93 -11.66 4.00 0.26
C ALA A 93 -10.87 3.69 -1.03
N ARG A 94 -9.55 3.56 -0.97
CA ARG A 94 -8.69 3.20 -2.09
C ARG A 94 -9.07 1.83 -2.68
N ILE A 95 -9.31 0.84 -1.84
CA ILE A 95 -9.77 -0.50 -2.25
C ILE A 95 -11.12 -0.42 -2.98
N ARG A 96 -12.06 0.38 -2.47
CA ARG A 96 -13.35 0.59 -3.15
C ARG A 96 -13.19 1.24 -4.53
N LEU A 97 -12.35 2.26 -4.66
CA LEU A 97 -12.09 2.94 -5.94
C LEU A 97 -11.41 2.01 -6.96
N LYS A 98 -10.52 1.12 -6.52
CA LYS A 98 -9.91 0.08 -7.37
C LYS A 98 -10.95 -0.92 -7.88
N SER A 99 -11.84 -1.36 -7.00
CA SER A 99 -12.84 -2.38 -7.31
C SER A 99 -14.07 -1.83 -8.05
N SER A 100 -14.44 -0.57 -7.79
CA SER A 100 -15.62 0.09 -8.37
C SER A 100 -15.32 1.55 -8.70
N PRO A 101 -14.77 1.84 -9.89
CA PRO A 101 -14.46 3.22 -10.32
C PRO A 101 -15.69 4.16 -10.31
N ALA A 102 -16.89 3.63 -10.49
CA ALA A 102 -18.12 4.40 -10.46
C ALA A 102 -18.46 4.99 -9.07
N ALA A 103 -17.82 4.47 -8.00
CA ALA A 103 -18.13 4.85 -6.63
C ALA A 103 -17.39 6.11 -6.14
N VAL A 104 -16.70 6.88 -7.00
CA VAL A 104 -15.85 8.02 -6.58
C VAL A 104 -16.60 8.97 -5.64
N ASN A 105 -17.74 9.51 -6.06
CA ASN A 105 -18.48 10.49 -5.27
C ASN A 105 -18.98 9.90 -3.94
N SER A 106 -19.53 8.68 -3.97
CA SER A 106 -20.04 8.01 -2.78
C SER A 106 -18.92 7.65 -1.79
N VAL A 107 -17.73 7.30 -2.27
CA VAL A 107 -16.58 7.02 -1.41
C VAL A 107 -16.07 8.31 -0.76
N LEU A 108 -15.88 9.38 -1.55
CA LEU A 108 -15.35 10.64 -1.03
C LEU A 108 -16.30 11.30 -0.04
N SER A 109 -17.63 11.20 -0.24
CA SER A 109 -18.60 11.77 0.70
C SER A 109 -18.59 11.12 2.09
N THR A 110 -18.06 9.90 2.22
CA THR A 110 -17.94 9.21 3.52
C THR A 110 -16.67 9.59 4.30
N LEU A 111 -15.74 10.32 3.68
CA LEU A 111 -14.47 10.68 4.29
C LEU A 111 -14.48 12.12 4.79
N PRO A 112 -13.92 12.40 5.99
CA PRO A 112 -13.59 13.76 6.42
C PRO A 112 -12.65 14.46 5.45
N ASP A 113 -12.78 15.77 5.29
CA ASP A 113 -11.98 16.58 4.36
C ASP A 113 -10.46 16.38 4.48
N PRO A 114 -9.86 16.32 5.70
CA PRO A 114 -8.42 16.08 5.82
C PRO A 114 -7.95 14.77 5.19
N LEU A 115 -8.79 13.72 5.24
CA LEU A 115 -8.44 12.42 4.67
C LEU A 115 -8.58 12.39 3.13
N ARG A 116 -9.41 13.27 2.55
CA ARG A 116 -9.55 13.40 1.08
C ARG A 116 -8.30 13.95 0.40
N ALA A 117 -7.42 14.61 1.15
CA ALA A 117 -6.15 15.13 0.65
C ALA A 117 -5.01 14.10 0.67
N ASP A 118 -5.27 12.87 1.12
CA ASP A 118 -4.25 11.80 1.13
C ASP A 118 -3.73 11.52 -0.28
N PRO A 119 -2.40 11.55 -0.51
CA PRO A 119 -1.82 11.36 -1.84
C PRO A 119 -2.18 10.02 -2.49
N GLY A 120 -2.22 8.94 -1.71
CA GLY A 120 -2.59 7.62 -2.22
C GLY A 120 -4.06 7.56 -2.66
N LEU A 121 -4.95 8.22 -1.90
CA LEU A 121 -6.36 8.33 -2.26
C LEU A 121 -6.57 9.19 -3.51
N LEU A 122 -5.89 10.32 -3.63
CA LEU A 122 -5.95 11.18 -4.81
C LEU A 122 -5.49 10.44 -6.07
N LEU A 123 -4.44 9.63 -5.99
CA LEU A 123 -3.98 8.79 -7.08
C LEU A 123 -5.05 7.78 -7.52
N GLU A 124 -5.69 7.08 -6.57
CA GLU A 124 -6.76 6.14 -6.91
C GLU A 124 -8.00 6.84 -7.44
N GLN A 125 -8.33 8.03 -6.92
CA GLN A 125 -9.41 8.87 -7.44
C GLN A 125 -9.16 9.25 -8.90
N ALA A 126 -7.99 9.79 -9.22
CA ALA A 126 -7.60 10.14 -10.58
C ALA A 126 -7.65 8.93 -11.52
N SER A 127 -7.10 7.79 -11.08
CA SER A 127 -7.14 6.54 -11.86
C SER A 127 -8.58 6.04 -12.09
N ALA A 128 -9.46 6.16 -11.11
CA ALA A 128 -10.87 5.75 -11.23
C ALA A 128 -11.64 6.67 -12.20
N LEU A 129 -11.44 7.99 -12.11
CA LEU A 129 -12.07 8.98 -13.00
C LEU A 129 -11.62 8.77 -14.44
N ARG A 130 -10.31 8.61 -14.69
CA ARG A 130 -9.75 8.35 -16.01
C ARG A 130 -10.33 7.08 -16.65
N ARG A 131 -10.46 5.98 -15.88
CA ARG A 131 -11.09 4.74 -16.39
C ARG A 131 -12.54 4.93 -16.84
N ARG A 132 -13.18 6.01 -16.41
CA ARG A 132 -14.55 6.38 -16.80
C ARG A 132 -14.61 7.46 -17.88
N GLY A 133 -13.46 7.96 -18.36
CA GLY A 133 -13.39 9.03 -19.34
C GLY A 133 -13.61 10.44 -18.77
N PHE A 134 -13.51 10.62 -17.45
CA PHE A 134 -13.57 11.94 -16.79
C PHE A 134 -12.15 12.50 -16.62
N ASP A 135 -11.53 12.89 -17.73
CA ASP A 135 -10.11 13.25 -17.75
C ASP A 135 -9.84 14.61 -17.07
N GLU A 136 -10.75 15.58 -17.19
CA GLU A 136 -10.61 16.88 -16.51
C GLU A 136 -10.63 16.74 -15.00
N GLU A 137 -11.62 16.02 -14.47
CA GLU A 137 -11.73 15.77 -13.02
C GLU A 137 -10.58 14.90 -12.50
N ALA A 138 -10.07 13.97 -13.32
CA ALA A 138 -8.89 13.20 -12.99
C ALA A 138 -7.65 14.09 -12.90
N TRP A 139 -7.51 15.05 -13.81
CA TRP A 139 -6.44 16.04 -13.78
C TRP A 139 -6.51 16.92 -12.54
N ASP A 140 -7.70 17.42 -12.19
CA ASP A 140 -7.93 18.19 -10.97
C ASP A 140 -7.54 17.44 -9.72
N ALA A 141 -7.85 16.13 -9.65
CA ALA A 141 -7.42 15.29 -8.55
C ALA A 141 -5.88 15.17 -8.47
N MET A 142 -5.20 15.06 -9.62
CA MET A 142 -3.75 15.01 -9.71
C MET A 142 -3.08 16.33 -9.28
N LEU A 143 -3.68 17.47 -9.60
CA LEU A 143 -3.15 18.80 -9.23
C LEU A 143 -3.24 19.07 -7.71
N ARG A 144 -4.20 18.48 -7.03
CA ARG A 144 -4.34 18.61 -5.56
C ARG A 144 -3.28 17.83 -4.78
N ALA A 145 -2.60 16.88 -5.42
CA ALA A 145 -1.55 16.12 -4.76
C ALA A 145 -0.31 16.98 -4.48
N PRO A 146 0.42 16.70 -3.39
CA PRO A 146 1.67 17.36 -3.10
C PRO A 146 2.65 17.26 -4.27
N ALA A 147 3.37 18.35 -4.54
CA ALA A 147 4.41 18.38 -5.58
C ALA A 147 5.71 17.69 -5.14
N ASP A 148 5.91 17.52 -3.84
CA ASP A 148 7.12 16.92 -3.29
C ASP A 148 7.12 15.40 -3.46
N LYS A 149 8.15 14.90 -4.16
CA LYS A 149 8.36 13.48 -4.43
C LYS A 149 8.43 12.63 -3.15
N ALA A 150 8.94 13.19 -2.04
CA ALA A 150 9.09 12.48 -0.78
C ALA A 150 7.74 12.21 -0.09
N THR A 151 6.72 13.01 -0.38
CA THR A 151 5.36 12.87 0.16
C THR A 151 4.43 12.06 -0.75
N LEU A 152 4.85 11.80 -2.00
CA LEU A 152 4.05 11.02 -2.94
C LEU A 152 4.18 9.52 -2.66
N VAL A 153 3.06 8.87 -2.44
CA VAL A 153 2.96 7.41 -2.47
C VAL A 153 3.11 6.97 -3.92
N MET A 154 4.05 6.05 -4.20
CA MET A 154 4.32 5.54 -5.55
C MET A 154 4.65 6.64 -6.60
N PRO A 155 5.77 7.36 -6.47
CA PRO A 155 6.14 8.47 -7.37
C PRO A 155 6.18 8.06 -8.86
N GLU A 156 6.60 6.83 -9.16
CA GLU A 156 6.65 6.28 -10.52
C GLU A 156 5.26 6.21 -11.18
N ARG A 157 4.24 5.81 -10.40
CA ARG A 157 2.86 5.74 -10.89
C ARG A 157 2.28 7.13 -11.15
N TRP A 158 2.57 8.09 -10.27
CA TRP A 158 2.22 9.50 -10.46
C TRP A 158 2.81 10.07 -11.75
N TRP A 159 4.08 9.76 -12.01
CA TRP A 159 4.76 10.20 -13.21
C TRP A 159 4.14 9.61 -14.48
N ASN A 160 3.90 8.30 -14.49
CA ASN A 160 3.28 7.62 -15.61
C ASN A 160 1.87 8.14 -15.91
N ASP A 161 1.04 8.33 -14.89
CA ASP A 161 -0.32 8.85 -15.06
C ASP A 161 -0.30 10.30 -15.58
N ARG A 162 0.59 11.16 -15.08
CA ARG A 162 0.77 12.53 -15.59
C ARG A 162 1.24 12.54 -17.06
N GLN A 163 2.17 11.67 -17.45
CA GLN A 163 2.61 11.57 -18.84
C GLN A 163 1.50 11.11 -19.79
N ILE A 164 0.69 10.14 -19.37
CA ILE A 164 -0.43 9.66 -20.20
C ILE A 164 -1.44 10.79 -20.40
N MET A 165 -1.82 11.47 -19.32
CA MET A 165 -2.81 12.55 -19.37
C MET A 165 -2.33 13.78 -20.16
N SER A 166 -1.03 14.13 -20.09
CA SER A 166 -0.47 15.25 -20.85
C SER A 166 -0.43 15.02 -22.36
N ARG A 167 -0.55 13.76 -22.82
CA ARG A 167 -0.63 13.41 -24.25
C ARG A 167 -2.06 13.41 -24.79
N SER A 168 -3.05 13.43 -23.90
CA SER A 168 -4.48 13.39 -24.24
C SER A 168 -5.14 14.79 -24.16
N ALA A 169 -4.40 15.80 -23.70
CA ALA A 169 -4.80 17.22 -23.65
C ALA A 169 -4.31 17.95 -24.89
#